data_6696b6843f81b5711cf116046b7fc6b7
#
_entry.id   6696b6843f81b5711cf116046b7fc6b7
#
_cell.length_a   1.000
_cell.length_b   1.000
_cell.length_c   1.000
_cell.angle_alpha   90.00
_cell.angle_beta   90.00
_cell.angle_gamma   90.00
#
_symmetry.space_group_name_H-M   'P 1'
#
loop_
_entity.id
_entity.type
_entity.pdbx_description
1 polymer ?
#
loop_
_entity_poly.entity_id
_entity_poly.type
_entity_poly.pdbx_seq_one_letter_code
_entity_poly.pdbx_strand_id
1 'polypeptide(L)'
;YAKLDRVVYRDQTTRANLGATLTTKDSRNYLNDQFLQVSSRDLTVLDLDGSLSTRLFGGVLMMEAGLAQGLDTLGALSDPANLPDTAPHAQFRKYKLGLNYQYPFSVFGQEASFSSLFSGQHAEDVLYGSEQMLIGSLYSVRGFVRNTLSGDHGYYWRNELSTRIPLRFGDTT
;
A
#
# COMPACT_ATOMS: atom_id res chain seq x y z
N TYR A 1 -16.08 5.93 -6.83
CA TYR A 1 -15.90 5.25 -5.53
C TYR A 1 -16.79 5.87 -4.46
N ALA A 2 -17.15 5.08 -3.44
CA ALA A 2 -17.80 5.52 -2.22
C ALA A 2 -16.92 5.13 -1.03
N LYS A 3 -16.68 6.08 -0.11
CA LYS A 3 -15.82 5.85 1.06
C LYS A 3 -16.56 6.24 2.34
N LEU A 4 -16.49 5.38 3.36
CA LEU A 4 -16.87 5.62 4.74
C LEU A 4 -15.63 5.48 5.62
N ASP A 5 -15.39 6.46 6.49
CA ASP A 5 -14.24 6.47 7.39
C ASP A 5 -14.67 6.96 8.77
N ARG A 6 -14.27 6.27 9.83
CA ARG A 6 -14.66 6.58 11.20
C ARG A 6 -13.51 6.46 12.17
N VAL A 7 -13.33 7.49 12.99
CA VAL A 7 -12.47 7.40 14.18
C VAL A 7 -13.19 6.56 15.23
N VAL A 8 -12.62 5.40 15.57
CA VAL A 8 -13.19 4.47 16.56
C VAL A 8 -12.59 4.64 17.95
N TYR A 9 -11.36 5.17 17.99
CA TYR A 9 -10.68 5.51 19.23
C TYR A 9 -9.76 6.72 19.05
N ARG A 10 -9.71 7.58 20.05
CA ARG A 10 -8.79 8.73 20.08
C ARG A 10 -8.51 9.16 21.51
N ASP A 11 -7.23 9.27 21.86
CA ASP A 11 -6.75 9.94 23.05
C ASP A 11 -5.59 10.91 22.73
N GLN A 12 -4.79 11.33 23.71
CA GLN A 12 -3.67 12.25 23.52
C GLN A 12 -2.50 11.67 22.71
N THR A 13 -2.37 10.36 22.71
CA THR A 13 -1.22 9.64 22.13
C THR A 13 -1.59 8.67 21.03
N THR A 14 -2.85 8.25 20.98
CA THR A 14 -3.33 7.17 20.12
C THR A 14 -4.56 7.59 19.35
N ARG A 15 -4.60 7.22 18.09
CA ARG A 15 -5.76 7.34 17.21
C ARG A 15 -5.94 6.07 16.43
N ALA A 16 -7.17 5.53 16.43
CA ALA A 16 -7.57 4.39 15.61
C ALA A 16 -8.75 4.77 14.71
N ASN A 17 -8.69 4.36 13.45
CA ASN A 17 -9.76 4.56 12.48
C ASN A 17 -10.10 3.22 11.83
N LEU A 18 -11.36 3.10 11.40
CA LEU A 18 -11.82 2.05 10.51
C LEU A 18 -12.42 2.69 9.27
N GLY A 19 -12.15 2.10 8.11
CA GLY A 19 -12.62 2.55 6.82
C GLY A 19 -13.24 1.43 6.01
N ALA A 20 -14.16 1.79 5.13
CA ALA A 20 -14.69 0.95 4.09
C ALA A 20 -14.77 1.75 2.79
N THR A 21 -14.19 1.23 1.71
CA THR A 21 -14.18 1.89 0.41
C THR A 21 -14.67 0.92 -0.65
N LEU A 22 -15.71 1.31 -1.38
CA LEU A 22 -16.20 0.59 -2.55
C LEU A 22 -15.71 1.33 -3.80
N THR A 23 -14.93 0.65 -4.64
CA THR A 23 -14.35 1.23 -5.85
C THR A 23 -14.75 0.42 -7.07
N THR A 24 -15.26 1.09 -8.11
CA THR A 24 -15.41 0.51 -9.45
C THR A 24 -14.22 0.96 -10.31
N LYS A 25 -13.55 0.02 -10.95
CA LYS A 25 -12.37 0.24 -11.82
C LYS A 25 -12.74 -0.23 -13.22
N ASP A 26 -12.72 0.68 -14.18
CA ASP A 26 -12.85 0.40 -15.61
C ASP A 26 -11.46 0.52 -16.24
N SER A 27 -10.91 -0.61 -16.70
CA SER A 27 -9.61 -0.68 -17.36
C SER A 27 -9.81 -1.02 -18.84
N ARG A 28 -9.51 -0.08 -19.71
CA ARG A 28 -9.63 -0.22 -21.18
C ARG A 28 -8.26 -0.22 -21.81
N ASN A 29 -7.94 -1.30 -22.50
CA ASN A 29 -6.68 -1.44 -23.23
C ASN A 29 -6.90 -1.32 -24.73
N TYR A 30 -6.00 -0.59 -25.39
CA TYR A 30 -5.99 -0.40 -26.84
C TYR A 30 -4.64 -0.81 -27.42
N LEU A 31 -4.64 -1.45 -28.57
CA LEU A 31 -3.45 -1.73 -29.37
C LEU A 31 -3.65 -1.11 -30.76
N ASN A 32 -2.78 -0.19 -31.16
CA ASN A 32 -2.89 0.55 -32.44
C ASN A 32 -4.30 1.13 -32.67
N ASP A 33 -4.85 1.82 -31.65
CA ASP A 33 -6.20 2.39 -31.61
C ASP A 33 -7.35 1.38 -31.70
N GLN A 34 -7.06 0.08 -31.68
CA GLN A 34 -8.08 -0.97 -31.61
C GLN A 34 -8.34 -1.37 -30.16
N PHE A 35 -9.61 -1.34 -29.75
CA PHE A 35 -10.03 -1.78 -28.42
C PHE A 35 -9.80 -3.28 -28.23
N LEU A 36 -9.03 -3.63 -27.18
CA LEU A 36 -8.73 -5.01 -26.83
C LEU A 36 -9.71 -5.49 -25.74
N GLN A 37 -10.80 -6.10 -26.14
CA GLN A 37 -11.80 -6.64 -25.21
C GLN A 37 -11.20 -7.68 -24.25
N VAL A 38 -10.24 -8.50 -24.69
CA VAL A 38 -9.61 -9.57 -23.90
C VAL A 38 -8.80 -9.02 -22.71
N SER A 39 -8.30 -7.80 -22.80
CA SER A 39 -7.49 -7.16 -21.75
C SER A 39 -8.21 -6.01 -21.02
N SER A 40 -9.43 -5.68 -21.46
CA SER A 40 -10.28 -4.66 -20.82
C SER A 40 -11.16 -5.30 -19.76
N ARG A 41 -11.32 -4.67 -18.61
CA ARG A 41 -12.00 -5.26 -17.44
C ARG A 41 -12.66 -4.21 -16.59
N ASP A 42 -13.80 -4.57 -16.06
CA ASP A 42 -14.49 -3.84 -15.01
C ASP A 42 -14.38 -4.64 -13.71
N LEU A 43 -13.80 -4.04 -12.69
CA LEU A 43 -13.67 -4.63 -11.37
C LEU A 43 -14.41 -3.77 -10.35
N THR A 44 -15.10 -4.43 -9.43
CA THR A 44 -15.64 -3.78 -8.23
C THR A 44 -14.93 -4.35 -7.01
N VAL A 45 -14.30 -3.49 -6.22
CA VAL A 45 -13.51 -3.89 -5.05
C VAL A 45 -14.05 -3.21 -3.81
N LEU A 46 -14.31 -4.01 -2.78
CA LEU A 46 -14.57 -3.54 -1.43
C LEU A 46 -13.28 -3.64 -0.62
N ASP A 47 -12.74 -2.50 -0.23
CA ASP A 47 -11.63 -2.39 0.72
C ASP A 47 -12.16 -2.09 2.11
N LEU A 48 -11.79 -2.92 3.10
CA LEU A 48 -11.99 -2.68 4.52
C LEU A 48 -10.62 -2.41 5.13
N ASP A 49 -10.43 -1.28 5.76
CA ASP A 49 -9.16 -0.88 6.32
C ASP A 49 -9.26 -0.42 7.78
N GLY A 50 -8.22 -0.72 8.54
CA GLY A 50 -8.00 -0.22 9.88
C GLY A 50 -6.65 0.46 9.97
N SER A 51 -6.59 1.61 10.65
CA SER A 51 -5.34 2.31 10.92
C SER A 51 -5.21 2.66 12.39
N LEU A 52 -3.99 2.53 12.90
CA LEU A 52 -3.60 2.88 14.27
C LEU A 52 -2.37 3.77 14.22
N SER A 53 -2.41 4.91 14.87
CA SER A 53 -1.25 5.76 15.13
C SER A 53 -1.09 5.91 16.63
N THR A 54 0.08 5.58 17.18
CA THR A 54 0.34 5.66 18.62
C THR A 54 1.80 6.02 18.92
N ARG A 55 2.02 6.60 20.09
CA ARG A 55 3.38 6.79 20.61
C ARG A 55 3.85 5.51 21.31
N LEU A 56 5.01 5.01 20.91
CA LEU A 56 5.58 3.77 21.43
C LEU A 56 7.11 3.92 21.55
N PHE A 57 7.68 3.60 22.74
CA PHE A 57 9.12 3.61 23.00
C PHE A 57 9.83 4.91 22.57
N GLY A 58 9.18 6.06 22.79
CA GLY A 58 9.75 7.37 22.42
C GLY A 58 9.58 7.76 20.94
N GLY A 59 9.08 6.87 20.12
CA GLY A 59 8.76 7.10 18.72
C GLY A 59 7.27 7.15 18.43
N VAL A 60 6.92 7.21 17.16
CA VAL A 60 5.56 7.13 16.64
C VAL A 60 5.44 5.88 15.77
N LEU A 61 4.50 5.02 16.11
CA LEU A 61 4.12 3.84 15.32
C LEU A 61 2.82 4.14 14.58
N MET A 62 2.83 3.91 13.28
CA MET A 62 1.65 3.88 12.42
C MET A 62 1.50 2.47 11.86
N MET A 63 0.30 1.92 12.00
CA MET A 63 -0.07 0.59 11.48
C MET A 63 -1.29 0.73 10.59
N GLU A 64 -1.29 0.00 9.49
CA GLU A 64 -2.42 -0.11 8.59
C GLU A 64 -2.63 -1.58 8.26
N ALA A 65 -3.86 -2.06 8.41
CA ALA A 65 -4.26 -3.39 8.00
C ALA A 65 -5.49 -3.29 7.12
N GLY A 66 -5.53 -4.03 6.03
CA GLY A 66 -6.62 -3.99 5.07
C GLY A 66 -6.97 -5.35 4.52
N LEU A 67 -8.25 -5.53 4.23
CA LEU A 67 -8.83 -6.62 3.46
C LEU A 67 -9.47 -6.04 2.21
N ALA A 68 -9.07 -6.51 1.02
CA ALA A 68 -9.71 -6.16 -0.23
C ALA A 68 -10.39 -7.40 -0.81
N GLN A 69 -11.67 -7.25 -1.16
CA GLN A 69 -12.50 -8.29 -1.77
C GLN A 69 -13.03 -7.81 -3.11
N GLY A 70 -12.73 -8.56 -4.18
CA GLY A 70 -13.39 -8.39 -5.47
C GLY A 70 -14.85 -8.86 -5.39
N LEU A 71 -15.77 -8.06 -5.94
CA LEU A 71 -17.21 -8.32 -5.89
C LEU A 71 -17.76 -8.48 -7.31
N ASP A 72 -18.72 -9.40 -7.44
CA ASP A 72 -19.54 -9.55 -8.64
C ASP A 72 -20.79 -8.66 -8.54
N THR A 73 -20.59 -7.35 -8.70
CA THR A 73 -21.65 -6.36 -8.61
C THR A 73 -21.30 -5.08 -9.38
N LEU A 74 -22.28 -4.22 -9.61
CA LEU A 74 -22.13 -2.92 -10.29
C LEU A 74 -21.49 -3.03 -11.69
N GLY A 75 -21.76 -4.13 -12.41
CA GLY A 75 -21.23 -4.36 -13.75
C GLY A 75 -19.82 -4.93 -13.80
N ALA A 76 -19.27 -5.38 -12.65
CA ALA A 76 -17.97 -6.02 -12.62
C ALA A 76 -17.96 -7.35 -13.38
N LEU A 77 -16.77 -7.72 -13.85
CA LEU A 77 -16.52 -9.02 -14.43
C LEU A 77 -16.83 -10.13 -13.41
N SER A 78 -17.63 -11.11 -13.82
CA SER A 78 -17.93 -12.31 -13.04
C SER A 78 -17.00 -13.45 -13.45
N ASP A 79 -16.38 -14.12 -12.48
CA ASP A 79 -15.53 -15.27 -12.73
C ASP A 79 -16.40 -16.47 -13.15
N PRO A 80 -16.06 -17.17 -14.26
CA PRO A 80 -16.76 -18.38 -14.65
C PRO A 80 -16.60 -19.48 -13.59
N ALA A 81 -17.61 -20.32 -13.40
CA ALA A 81 -17.61 -21.40 -12.40
C ALA A 81 -16.47 -22.43 -12.57
N ASN A 82 -15.85 -22.50 -13.75
CA ASN A 82 -14.76 -23.39 -14.10
C ASN A 82 -13.43 -22.64 -14.34
N LEU A 83 -13.29 -21.43 -13.78
CA LEU A 83 -12.04 -20.67 -13.90
C LEU A 83 -10.91 -21.46 -13.20
N PRO A 84 -9.78 -21.72 -13.87
CA PRO A 84 -8.65 -22.39 -13.23
C PRO A 84 -8.04 -21.55 -12.11
N ASP A 85 -7.59 -22.16 -11.01
CA ASP A 85 -6.91 -21.48 -9.89
C ASP A 85 -5.65 -20.72 -10.30
N THR A 86 -5.09 -21.02 -11.47
CA THR A 86 -3.92 -20.36 -12.05
C THR A 86 -4.27 -19.12 -12.87
N ALA A 87 -5.56 -18.88 -13.12
CA ALA A 87 -6.02 -17.70 -13.84
C ALA A 87 -6.32 -16.54 -12.88
N PRO A 88 -6.19 -15.28 -13.33
CA PRO A 88 -6.57 -14.14 -12.51
C PRO A 88 -8.06 -14.10 -12.20
N HIS A 89 -8.39 -13.91 -10.93
CA HIS A 89 -9.76 -13.83 -10.42
C HIS A 89 -10.23 -12.38 -10.25
N ALA A 90 -11.46 -12.09 -10.69
CA ALA A 90 -12.12 -10.82 -10.41
C ALA A 90 -12.72 -10.79 -8.99
N GLN A 91 -13.17 -11.95 -8.49
CA GLN A 91 -13.68 -12.16 -7.14
C GLN A 91 -12.57 -12.59 -6.16
N PHE A 92 -11.41 -11.94 -6.25
CA PHE A 92 -10.23 -12.20 -5.41
C PHE A 92 -10.41 -11.75 -3.97
N ARG A 93 -9.57 -12.30 -3.07
CA ARG A 93 -9.37 -11.80 -1.71
C ARG A 93 -7.90 -11.56 -1.43
N LYS A 94 -7.58 -10.39 -0.86
CA LYS A 94 -6.21 -10.05 -0.47
C LYS A 94 -6.15 -9.26 0.83
N TYR A 95 -5.07 -9.47 1.56
CA TYR A 95 -4.74 -8.81 2.83
C TYR A 95 -3.55 -7.88 2.61
N LYS A 96 -3.59 -6.73 3.26
CA LYS A 96 -2.53 -5.72 3.24
C LYS A 96 -2.10 -5.39 4.64
N LEU A 97 -0.80 -5.22 4.88
CA LEU A 97 -0.24 -4.79 6.15
C LEU A 97 0.84 -3.75 5.91
N GLY A 98 0.71 -2.60 6.54
CA GLY A 98 1.68 -1.52 6.58
C GLY A 98 2.10 -1.23 8.02
N LEU A 99 3.40 -1.06 8.26
CA LEU A 99 3.96 -0.62 9.53
C LEU A 99 4.97 0.48 9.25
N ASN A 100 4.85 1.60 9.96
CA ASN A 100 5.82 2.70 9.88
C ASN A 100 6.14 3.13 11.30
N TYR A 101 7.41 3.00 11.69
CA TYR A 101 7.92 3.46 12.97
C TYR A 101 8.95 4.54 12.78
N GLN A 102 8.79 5.66 13.46
CA GLN A 102 9.72 6.79 13.43
C GLN A 102 10.18 7.09 14.85
N TYR A 103 11.50 7.08 15.05
CA TYR A 103 12.14 7.36 16.34
C TYR A 103 13.13 8.48 16.22
N PRO A 104 12.84 9.68 16.76
CA PRO A 104 13.79 10.77 16.87
C PRO A 104 14.73 10.55 18.08
N PHE A 105 16.00 10.83 17.91
CA PHE A 105 17.00 10.75 18.98
C PHE A 105 18.15 11.73 18.73
N SER A 106 19.07 11.83 19.68
CA SER A 106 20.25 12.68 19.54
C SER A 106 21.52 11.85 19.73
N VAL A 107 22.52 12.07 18.90
CA VAL A 107 23.85 11.46 18.99
C VAL A 107 24.89 12.55 18.94
N PHE A 108 25.74 12.62 19.96
CA PHE A 108 26.78 13.65 20.09
C PHE A 108 26.27 15.10 19.92
N GLY A 109 25.06 15.37 20.41
CA GLY A 109 24.43 16.69 20.28
C GLY A 109 23.82 16.99 18.88
N GLN A 110 23.86 16.06 17.96
CA GLN A 110 23.25 16.16 16.64
C GLN A 110 21.89 15.46 16.63
N GLU A 111 20.90 16.10 16.02
CA GLU A 111 19.59 15.48 15.79
C GLU A 111 19.70 14.35 14.78
N ALA A 112 19.16 13.20 15.13
CA ALA A 112 19.06 12.03 14.28
C ALA A 112 17.67 11.44 14.34
N SER A 113 17.30 10.66 13.34
CA SER A 113 16.05 9.90 13.32
C SER A 113 16.25 8.54 12.69
N PHE A 114 15.62 7.53 13.28
CA PHE A 114 15.47 6.20 12.70
C PHE A 114 14.05 6.05 12.18
N SER A 115 13.92 5.52 10.97
CA SER A 115 12.65 5.22 10.32
C SER A 115 12.68 3.78 9.84
N SER A 116 11.61 3.03 10.16
CA SER A 116 11.43 1.64 9.73
C SER A 116 10.05 1.50 9.09
N LEU A 117 10.01 1.10 7.83
CA LEU A 117 8.79 0.93 7.05
C LEU A 117 8.71 -0.49 6.51
N PHE A 118 7.67 -1.19 6.91
CA PHE A 118 7.28 -2.49 6.38
C PHE A 118 5.99 -2.34 5.56
N SER A 119 5.92 -2.99 4.41
CA SER A 119 4.69 -3.12 3.62
C SER A 119 4.61 -4.51 3.03
N GLY A 120 3.45 -5.15 3.17
CA GLY A 120 3.20 -6.50 2.68
C GLY A 120 1.78 -6.66 2.15
N GLN A 121 1.65 -7.58 1.20
CA GLN A 121 0.39 -8.05 0.62
C GLN A 121 0.41 -9.57 0.55
N HIS A 122 -0.73 -10.20 0.83
CA HIS A 122 -0.99 -11.61 0.60
C HIS A 122 -2.35 -11.77 -0.04
N ALA A 123 -2.42 -12.46 -1.18
CA ALA A 123 -3.65 -12.78 -1.86
C ALA A 123 -3.95 -14.28 -1.73
N GLU A 124 -5.25 -14.65 -1.69
CA GLU A 124 -5.69 -16.05 -1.73
C GLU A 124 -5.77 -16.56 -3.16
N ASP A 125 -6.00 -15.64 -4.11
CA ASP A 125 -6.20 -15.91 -5.52
C ASP A 125 -5.11 -15.27 -6.38
N VAL A 126 -4.97 -15.71 -7.61
CA VAL A 126 -4.16 -15.02 -8.62
C VAL A 126 -4.84 -13.70 -8.97
N LEU A 127 -4.07 -12.61 -8.89
CA LEU A 127 -4.60 -11.26 -9.09
C LEU A 127 -4.38 -10.75 -10.51
N TYR A 128 -5.30 -9.94 -10.99
CA TYR A 128 -5.00 -9.08 -12.13
C TYR A 128 -3.88 -8.10 -11.80
N GLY A 129 -3.07 -7.73 -12.80
CA GLY A 129 -1.89 -6.88 -12.61
C GLY A 129 -2.17 -5.54 -11.91
N SER A 130 -3.38 -4.98 -12.07
CA SER A 130 -3.81 -3.76 -11.36
C SER A 130 -3.98 -3.94 -9.85
N GLU A 131 -4.10 -5.18 -9.38
CA GLU A 131 -4.30 -5.54 -7.98
C GLU A 131 -3.04 -6.13 -7.33
N GLN A 132 -2.01 -6.44 -8.13
CA GLN A 132 -0.75 -6.97 -7.66
C GLN A 132 0.05 -5.95 -6.87
N MET A 133 0.82 -6.43 -5.91
CA MET A 133 1.80 -5.62 -5.21
C MET A 133 2.97 -5.30 -6.14
N LEU A 134 3.35 -4.02 -6.21
CA LEU A 134 4.51 -3.54 -6.95
C LEU A 134 5.65 -3.25 -5.99
N ILE A 135 6.82 -3.86 -6.21
CA ILE A 135 8.06 -3.62 -5.47
C ILE A 135 9.10 -3.11 -6.47
N GLY A 136 9.73 -2.01 -6.14
CA GLY A 136 10.66 -1.28 -7.01
C GLY A 136 10.25 0.18 -7.09
N SER A 137 11.14 1.03 -7.50
CA SER A 137 11.04 2.49 -7.49
C SER A 137 11.62 3.15 -6.24
N LEU A 138 11.72 4.47 -6.29
CA LEU A 138 12.24 5.31 -5.20
C LEU A 138 11.45 5.18 -3.89
N TYR A 139 10.20 4.76 -3.96
CA TYR A 139 9.28 4.72 -2.80
C TYR A 139 9.31 3.40 -2.03
N SER A 140 9.71 2.29 -2.67
CA SER A 140 9.78 0.98 -2.02
C SER A 140 11.22 0.54 -1.78
N VAL A 141 11.94 0.14 -2.81
CA VAL A 141 13.33 -0.33 -2.73
C VAL A 141 14.18 0.49 -3.69
N ARG A 142 14.95 1.45 -3.15
CA ARG A 142 15.72 2.44 -3.93
C ARG A 142 16.75 1.86 -4.89
N GLY A 143 17.22 0.62 -4.66
CA GLY A 143 18.15 -0.06 -5.56
C GLY A 143 17.55 -0.51 -6.88
N PHE A 144 16.22 -0.54 -7.02
CA PHE A 144 15.50 -1.00 -8.20
C PHE A 144 14.79 0.15 -8.92
N VAL A 145 15.53 1.18 -9.30
CA VAL A 145 14.95 2.42 -9.90
C VAL A 145 14.31 2.17 -11.27
N ARG A 146 14.80 1.18 -12.03
CA ARG A 146 14.35 0.90 -13.40
C ARG A 146 13.55 -0.40 -13.55
N ASN A 147 13.58 -1.27 -12.56
CA ASN A 147 12.90 -2.56 -12.58
C ASN A 147 11.87 -2.61 -11.46
N THR A 148 10.65 -2.95 -11.81
CA THR A 148 9.59 -3.25 -10.85
C THR A 148 9.29 -4.74 -10.88
N LEU A 149 9.11 -5.32 -9.70
CA LEU A 149 8.56 -6.66 -9.53
C LEU A 149 7.09 -6.51 -9.16
N SER A 150 6.24 -7.30 -9.78
CA SER A 150 4.83 -7.42 -9.41
C SER A 150 4.53 -8.84 -8.98
N GLY A 151 3.59 -9.00 -8.04
CA GLY A 151 3.17 -10.30 -7.56
C GLY A 151 1.90 -10.23 -6.72
N ASP A 152 1.24 -11.38 -6.61
CA ASP A 152 0.00 -11.52 -5.82
C ASP A 152 0.30 -11.38 -4.33
N HIS A 153 1.47 -11.84 -3.92
CA HIS A 153 1.99 -11.70 -2.57
C HIS A 153 3.45 -11.25 -2.60
N GLY A 154 3.80 -10.48 -1.58
CA GLY A 154 5.15 -9.96 -1.39
C GLY A 154 5.23 -9.03 -0.20
N TYR A 155 6.43 -8.68 0.15
CA TYR A 155 6.69 -7.67 1.16
C TYR A 155 8.02 -6.97 0.91
N TYR A 156 8.16 -5.77 1.45
CA TYR A 156 9.45 -5.12 1.59
C TYR A 156 9.57 -4.46 2.97
N TRP A 157 10.80 -4.34 3.41
CA TRP A 157 11.15 -3.69 4.67
C TRP A 157 12.31 -2.73 4.44
N ARG A 158 12.07 -1.46 4.75
CA ARG A 158 13.03 -0.39 4.58
C ARG A 158 13.37 0.23 5.93
N ASN A 159 14.67 0.32 6.23
CA ASN A 159 15.18 0.98 7.42
C ASN A 159 16.09 2.12 7.00
N GLU A 160 15.89 3.29 7.59
CA GLU A 160 16.65 4.50 7.27
C GLU A 160 17.12 5.17 8.54
N LEU A 161 18.38 5.59 8.53
CA LEU A 161 18.98 6.42 9.55
C LEU A 161 19.30 7.76 8.91
N SER A 162 18.80 8.84 9.50
CA SER A 162 19.01 10.20 9.02
C SER A 162 19.61 11.07 10.12
N THR A 163 20.53 11.94 9.75
CA THR A 163 21.08 12.96 10.65
C THR A 163 21.10 14.30 9.94
N ARG A 164 20.92 15.37 10.70
CA ARG A 164 20.99 16.73 10.18
C ARG A 164 22.30 17.35 10.61
N ILE A 165 23.19 17.60 9.65
CA ILE A 165 24.47 18.26 9.86
C ILE A 165 24.32 19.72 9.42
N PRO A 166 24.38 20.71 10.35
CA PRO A 166 24.36 22.11 9.96
C PRO A 166 25.68 22.48 9.31
N LEU A 167 25.70 22.73 8.02
CA LEU A 167 26.83 23.28 7.31
C LEU A 167 26.82 24.80 7.51
N ARG A 168 27.81 25.35 8.27
CA ARG A 168 28.10 26.79 8.30
C ARG A 168 29.10 27.09 7.19
N PHE A 169 28.65 27.70 6.13
CA PHE A 169 29.55 28.37 5.17
C PHE A 169 30.02 29.63 5.86
N GLY A 170 31.37 29.76 6.03
CA GLY A 170 31.93 30.93 6.66
C GLY A 170 31.53 32.21 5.94
N ASP A 171 31.14 33.22 6.69
CA ASP A 171 30.99 34.58 6.20
C ASP A 171 32.36 35.04 5.65
N THR A 172 32.45 35.20 4.34
CA THR A 172 33.51 35.95 3.71
C THR A 172 33.24 37.43 3.99
N THR A 173 33.89 37.95 5.03
CA THR A 173 34.01 39.41 5.22
C THR A 173 34.89 39.98 4.12
#